data_e4e1a2859dea2d99a48fc648ae3d0c84
#
_entry.id   e4e1a2859dea2d99a48fc648ae3d0c84
#
_cell.length_a   1.000
_cell.length_b   1.000
_cell.length_c   1.000
_cell.angle_alpha   90.00
_cell.angle_beta   90.00
_cell.angle_gamma   90.00
#
_symmetry.space_group_name_H-M   'P 1'
#
loop_
_entity.id
_entity.type
_entity.pdbx_description
1 polymer ?
#
loop_
_entity_poly.entity_id
_entity_poly.type
_entity_poly.pdbx_seq_one_letter_code
_entity_poly.pdbx_strand_id
1 'polypeptide(L)'
;PAADATVAPREWQAFNVARGYLSRKINANLRYVTSWEWELALFPDSALGCPPPEGETVIKGNTAGYQFIIQPLGNPNRYDIRVTYDLQRVYDCGIAGTAPGGGNLPPPAAGSAAGGGFELGGHVLELNAGTINAMRQAKMRWVKKQIRPGDGAAFGHIAAAKANGFKILLSVVGKPEDILVPGFFDQYAGYVAELAGAGADGIEVWNEMNLDREWPNGQIDPAKYVELLAKAYNAIKSRNPNTLVISGAPAPTGAAGPGGKTAAYWNDDVYMLEMAQAGAAQYLDCVGVHYNEGIISPNQSSGDPRDNYPTRYFSTMLNRALAGFSGKQACFTELGYLSPEGYGALPGGFAWAQNVSVAQQAQWLAEAAVLSARSGRVRLMIVWNVDFPFFSGTDPMGGYAIIRPGGACPACATLGSVMP
;
A
#
# COMPACT_ATOMS: atom_id res chain seq x y z
N PRO A 1 35.51 -9.31 8.82
CA PRO A 1 34.24 -9.68 8.26
C PRO A 1 33.89 -8.67 7.19
N ALA A 2 33.86 -9.15 5.92
CA ALA A 2 33.44 -8.33 4.79
C ALA A 2 31.98 -7.92 5.03
N ALA A 3 31.68 -6.62 4.85
CA ALA A 3 30.32 -6.15 4.84
C ALA A 3 29.59 -6.88 3.70
N ASP A 4 28.49 -7.57 4.00
CA ASP A 4 27.62 -8.14 3.00
C ASP A 4 27.22 -7.02 2.03
N ALA A 5 27.60 -7.21 0.76
CA ALA A 5 27.14 -6.33 -0.28
C ALA A 5 25.60 -6.46 -0.35
N THR A 6 24.90 -5.45 0.14
CA THR A 6 23.45 -5.40 0.06
C THR A 6 23.03 -5.52 -1.39
N VAL A 7 22.30 -6.58 -1.73
CA VAL A 7 21.75 -6.79 -3.08
C VAL A 7 20.85 -5.59 -3.39
N ALA A 8 21.10 -4.92 -4.50
CA ALA A 8 20.30 -3.77 -4.92
C ALA A 8 18.82 -4.15 -5.04
N PRO A 9 17.88 -3.28 -4.70
CA PRO A 9 16.45 -3.50 -4.88
C PRO A 9 16.12 -3.99 -6.29
N ARG A 10 15.10 -4.83 -6.43
CA ARG A 10 14.81 -5.53 -7.70
C ARG A 10 14.49 -4.57 -8.83
N GLU A 11 13.75 -3.51 -8.57
CA GLU A 11 13.47 -2.44 -9.53
C GLU A 11 14.74 -1.71 -9.99
N TRP A 12 15.72 -1.59 -9.10
CA TRP A 12 17.03 -1.01 -9.45
C TRP A 12 17.85 -1.95 -10.34
N GLN A 13 17.76 -3.27 -10.07
CA GLN A 13 18.34 -4.28 -10.95
C GLN A 13 17.65 -4.25 -12.31
N ALA A 14 16.31 -4.20 -12.36
CA ALA A 14 15.51 -4.09 -13.57
C ALA A 14 15.84 -2.80 -14.35
N PHE A 15 15.98 -1.66 -13.65
CA PHE A 15 16.42 -0.41 -14.27
C PHE A 15 17.81 -0.52 -14.90
N ASN A 16 18.75 -1.18 -14.24
CA ASN A 16 20.10 -1.38 -14.81
C ASN A 16 20.06 -2.27 -16.05
N VAL A 17 19.17 -3.27 -16.10
CA VAL A 17 18.92 -4.11 -17.29
C VAL A 17 18.33 -3.25 -18.42
N ALA A 18 17.29 -2.48 -18.15
CA ALA A 18 16.65 -1.57 -19.12
C ALA A 18 17.63 -0.51 -19.65
N ARG A 19 18.37 0.15 -18.74
CA ARG A 19 19.37 1.15 -19.06
C ARG A 19 20.50 0.57 -19.91
N GLY A 20 20.99 -0.62 -19.57
CA GLY A 20 22.01 -1.33 -20.31
C GLY A 20 21.57 -1.70 -21.73
N TYR A 21 20.32 -2.12 -21.90
CA TYR A 21 19.72 -2.35 -23.21
C TYR A 21 19.66 -1.07 -24.02
N LEU A 22 19.08 0.00 -23.48
CA LEU A 22 18.93 1.28 -24.16
C LEU A 22 20.29 1.89 -24.53
N SER A 23 21.28 1.79 -23.63
CA SER A 23 22.65 2.24 -23.89
C SER A 23 23.25 1.63 -25.16
N ARG A 24 23.08 0.33 -25.34
CA ARG A 24 23.53 -0.39 -26.56
C ARG A 24 22.73 0.02 -27.80
N LYS A 25 21.39 0.14 -27.65
CA LYS A 25 20.49 0.50 -28.77
C LYS A 25 20.80 1.85 -29.36
N ILE A 26 21.03 2.87 -28.54
CA ILE A 26 21.27 4.25 -29.01
C ILE A 26 22.75 4.59 -29.06
N ASN A 27 23.65 3.63 -28.83
CA ASN A 27 25.11 3.79 -28.78
C ASN A 27 25.54 4.98 -27.90
N ALA A 28 25.00 5.09 -26.69
CA ALA A 28 25.27 6.18 -25.75
C ALA A 28 25.58 5.65 -24.36
N ASN A 29 26.49 6.32 -23.65
CA ASN A 29 26.76 6.03 -22.26
C ASN A 29 25.62 6.61 -21.37
N LEU A 30 24.74 5.77 -20.87
CA LEU A 30 23.63 6.15 -20.01
C LEU A 30 23.98 6.07 -18.52
N ARG A 31 25.21 6.41 -18.13
CA ARG A 31 25.57 6.53 -16.71
C ARG A 31 24.69 7.56 -16.00
N TYR A 32 24.31 8.62 -16.73
CA TYR A 32 23.41 9.66 -16.28
C TYR A 32 22.23 9.77 -17.25
N VAL A 33 21.02 9.93 -16.70
CA VAL A 33 19.78 10.17 -17.46
C VAL A 33 19.16 11.48 -16.97
N THR A 34 18.42 12.17 -17.84
CA THR A 34 17.73 13.41 -17.48
C THR A 34 16.58 13.10 -16.52
N SER A 35 15.79 12.07 -16.85
CA SER A 35 14.69 11.58 -16.03
C SER A 35 14.42 10.11 -16.32
N TRP A 36 13.86 9.43 -15.35
CA TRP A 36 13.30 8.10 -15.54
C TRP A 36 12.12 7.90 -14.61
N GLU A 37 11.12 7.22 -15.12
CA GLU A 37 9.91 6.81 -14.40
C GLU A 37 9.81 5.30 -14.52
N TRP A 38 9.18 4.65 -13.56
CA TRP A 38 9.00 3.22 -13.62
C TRP A 38 7.70 2.79 -12.95
N GLU A 39 7.17 1.65 -13.41
CA GLU A 39 6.09 0.95 -12.73
C GLU A 39 6.29 -0.56 -12.84
N LEU A 40 5.77 -1.30 -11.87
CA LEU A 40 5.59 -2.74 -11.93
C LEU A 40 4.14 -3.01 -12.32
N ALA A 41 3.91 -3.77 -13.39
CA ALA A 41 2.56 -3.99 -13.92
C ALA A 41 2.36 -5.43 -14.44
N LEU A 42 1.10 -5.81 -14.64
CA LEU A 42 0.70 -6.99 -15.39
C LEU A 42 0.40 -6.59 -16.83
N PHE A 43 1.10 -7.22 -17.75
CA PHE A 43 0.96 -7.00 -19.17
C PHE A 43 0.17 -8.14 -19.83
N PRO A 44 -0.48 -7.90 -20.99
CA PRO A 44 -1.41 -8.86 -21.58
C PRO A 44 -0.75 -10.09 -22.23
N ASP A 45 0.58 -10.09 -22.31
CA ASP A 45 1.33 -11.16 -23.00
C ASP A 45 2.78 -11.27 -22.52
N SER A 46 3.50 -12.28 -23.01
CA SER A 46 4.89 -12.57 -22.64
C SER A 46 5.90 -11.55 -23.17
N ALA A 47 5.51 -10.70 -24.13
CA ALA A 47 6.33 -9.58 -24.63
C ALA A 47 6.04 -8.26 -23.90
N LEU A 48 5.32 -8.32 -22.78
CA LEU A 48 4.93 -7.18 -21.95
C LEU A 48 4.17 -6.09 -22.76
N GLY A 49 3.40 -6.50 -23.79
CA GLY A 49 2.65 -5.57 -24.64
C GLY A 49 3.52 -4.76 -25.62
N CYS A 50 4.81 -5.09 -25.75
CA CYS A 50 5.69 -4.49 -26.74
C CYS A 50 5.79 -5.35 -28.02
N PRO A 51 6.26 -4.79 -29.13
CA PRO A 51 6.64 -5.60 -30.28
C PRO A 51 7.72 -6.63 -29.89
N PRO A 52 7.50 -7.94 -30.15
CA PRO A 52 8.49 -8.95 -29.83
C PRO A 52 9.67 -8.86 -30.80
N PRO A 53 10.85 -9.35 -30.42
CA PRO A 53 11.96 -9.59 -31.35
C PRO A 53 11.55 -10.54 -32.47
N GLU A 54 12.19 -10.41 -33.62
CA GLU A 54 11.93 -11.27 -34.78
C GLU A 54 12.11 -12.76 -34.44
N GLY A 55 11.09 -13.56 -34.75
CA GLY A 55 11.08 -15.00 -34.47
C GLY A 55 10.63 -15.38 -33.04
N GLU A 56 10.32 -14.43 -32.17
CA GLU A 56 9.78 -14.74 -30.84
C GLU A 56 8.27 -14.97 -30.87
N THR A 57 7.84 -16.09 -30.31
CA THR A 57 6.41 -16.38 -30.15
C THR A 57 5.87 -15.71 -28.91
N VAL A 58 4.86 -14.87 -29.08
CA VAL A 58 4.17 -14.21 -27.97
C VAL A 58 3.09 -15.11 -27.38
N ILE A 59 3.17 -15.36 -26.08
CA ILE A 59 2.16 -16.11 -25.33
C ILE A 59 1.21 -15.12 -24.68
N LYS A 60 -0.08 -15.23 -25.00
CA LYS A 60 -1.12 -14.41 -24.37
C LYS A 60 -1.35 -14.83 -22.93
N GLY A 61 -1.50 -13.87 -22.04
CA GLY A 61 -1.76 -14.07 -20.61
C GLY A 61 -1.05 -13.03 -19.76
N ASN A 62 -1.52 -12.85 -18.53
CA ASN A 62 -0.95 -11.87 -17.62
C ASN A 62 0.51 -12.18 -17.30
N THR A 63 1.42 -11.33 -17.75
CA THR A 63 2.86 -11.42 -17.51
C THR A 63 3.31 -10.23 -16.69
N ALA A 64 3.95 -10.48 -15.56
CA ALA A 64 4.50 -9.42 -14.72
C ALA A 64 5.79 -8.85 -15.29
N GLY A 65 5.95 -7.55 -15.21
CA GLY A 65 7.17 -6.88 -15.67
C GLY A 65 7.26 -5.43 -15.21
N TYR A 66 8.44 -4.89 -15.35
CA TYR A 66 8.74 -3.49 -15.09
C TYR A 66 8.66 -2.70 -16.40
N GLN A 67 7.99 -1.56 -16.37
CA GLN A 67 8.06 -0.56 -17.43
C GLN A 67 8.96 0.59 -16.97
N PHE A 68 9.85 1.01 -17.82
CA PHE A 68 10.70 2.18 -17.59
C PHE A 68 10.53 3.18 -18.73
N ILE A 69 10.22 4.43 -18.39
CA ILE A 69 10.27 5.53 -19.32
C ILE A 69 11.57 6.30 -19.06
N ILE A 70 12.54 6.14 -19.92
CA ILE A 70 13.91 6.66 -19.73
C ILE A 70 14.19 7.79 -20.72
N GLN A 71 14.59 8.96 -20.22
CA GLN A 71 15.10 10.07 -21.04
C GLN A 71 16.60 10.22 -20.84
N PRO A 72 17.41 9.91 -21.84
CA PRO A 72 18.86 10.13 -21.80
C PRO A 72 19.23 11.61 -21.71
N LEU A 73 20.31 11.94 -21.04
CA LEU A 73 20.81 13.31 -20.94
C LEU A 73 21.14 13.86 -22.33
N GLY A 74 20.60 15.03 -22.67
CA GLY A 74 20.81 15.67 -23.98
C GLY A 74 20.00 15.06 -25.14
N ASN A 75 19.13 14.07 -24.87
CA ASN A 75 18.24 13.48 -25.87
C ASN A 75 16.78 13.90 -25.56
N PRO A 76 16.04 14.46 -26.54
CA PRO A 76 14.64 14.86 -26.31
C PRO A 76 13.68 13.67 -26.22
N ASN A 77 14.07 12.49 -26.68
CA ASN A 77 13.21 11.32 -26.72
C ASN A 77 13.14 10.63 -25.35
N ARG A 78 11.94 10.18 -25.00
CA ARG A 78 11.67 9.31 -23.87
C ARG A 78 11.41 7.90 -24.41
N TYR A 79 12.15 6.93 -23.91
CA TYR A 79 12.09 5.54 -24.38
C TYR A 79 11.30 4.67 -23.40
N ASP A 80 10.32 3.90 -23.91
CA ASP A 80 9.59 2.88 -23.15
C ASP A 80 10.31 1.54 -23.28
N ILE A 81 11.00 1.14 -22.22
CA ILE A 81 11.75 -0.12 -22.13
C ILE A 81 11.13 -0.96 -21.03
N ARG A 82 10.77 -2.20 -21.36
CA ARG A 82 10.13 -3.12 -20.40
C ARG A 82 11.01 -4.32 -20.12
N VAL A 83 11.00 -4.74 -18.86
CA VAL A 83 11.84 -5.86 -18.38
C VAL A 83 10.94 -6.86 -17.68
N THR A 84 11.03 -8.14 -18.01
CA THR A 84 10.26 -9.19 -17.32
C THR A 84 10.60 -9.21 -15.83
N TYR A 85 9.64 -9.64 -15.01
CA TYR A 85 9.81 -9.65 -13.55
C TYR A 85 11.01 -10.51 -13.10
N ASP A 86 11.33 -11.58 -13.83
CA ASP A 86 12.50 -12.42 -13.60
C ASP A 86 13.84 -11.79 -14.08
N LEU A 87 13.77 -10.61 -14.69
CA LEU A 87 14.89 -9.85 -15.26
C LEU A 87 15.61 -10.53 -16.46
N GLN A 88 15.02 -11.57 -17.05
CA GLN A 88 15.65 -12.35 -18.11
C GLN A 88 15.42 -11.76 -19.49
N ARG A 89 14.36 -10.98 -19.70
CA ARG A 89 14.01 -10.44 -21.01
C ARG A 89 13.77 -8.95 -20.95
N VAL A 90 14.15 -8.27 -22.05
CA VAL A 90 13.94 -6.83 -22.23
C VAL A 90 13.19 -6.61 -23.53
N TYR A 91 12.16 -5.81 -23.48
CA TYR A 91 11.36 -5.42 -24.64
C TYR A 91 11.40 -3.91 -24.84
N ASP A 92 11.45 -3.51 -26.09
CA ASP A 92 11.52 -2.13 -26.53
C ASP A 92 10.18 -1.72 -27.13
N CYS A 93 9.43 -0.93 -26.40
CA CYS A 93 8.17 -0.37 -26.89
C CYS A 93 8.34 0.91 -27.72
N GLY A 94 9.58 1.37 -27.95
CA GLY A 94 9.88 2.53 -28.76
C GLY A 94 9.93 3.84 -27.97
N ILE A 95 9.56 4.94 -28.63
CA ILE A 95 9.53 6.25 -28.00
C ILE A 95 8.19 6.44 -27.31
N ALA A 96 8.20 6.76 -26.02
CA ALA A 96 6.99 7.00 -25.25
C ALA A 96 6.15 8.14 -25.87
N GLY A 97 4.88 7.86 -26.14
CA GLY A 97 3.96 8.78 -26.80
C GLY A 97 3.82 8.56 -28.32
N THR A 98 4.53 7.61 -28.93
CA THR A 98 4.43 7.30 -30.36
C THR A 98 3.86 5.91 -30.68
N ALA A 99 3.57 5.08 -29.67
CA ALA A 99 3.06 3.72 -29.90
C ALA A 99 1.59 3.76 -30.34
N PRO A 100 1.20 3.04 -31.41
CA PRO A 100 -0.21 2.83 -31.73
C PRO A 100 -0.81 1.87 -30.71
N GLY A 101 -1.69 2.36 -29.85
CA GLY A 101 -2.59 1.55 -29.03
C GLY A 101 -2.31 1.47 -27.53
N GLY A 102 -1.35 2.18 -26.98
CA GLY A 102 -1.26 2.42 -25.54
C GLY A 102 -2.13 3.63 -25.19
N GLY A 103 -3.24 3.42 -24.48
CA GLY A 103 -4.06 4.53 -24.03
C GLY A 103 -3.23 5.49 -23.20
N ASN A 104 -2.99 6.69 -23.70
CA ASN A 104 -2.52 7.82 -22.92
C ASN A 104 -3.47 8.01 -21.75
N LEU A 105 -3.00 7.72 -20.53
CA LEU A 105 -3.58 8.36 -19.38
C LEU A 105 -3.30 9.86 -19.56
N PRO A 106 -4.32 10.72 -19.64
CA PRO A 106 -4.10 12.15 -19.73
C PRO A 106 -3.28 12.60 -18.52
N PRO A 107 -2.38 13.58 -18.66
CA PRO A 107 -1.77 14.21 -17.50
C PRO A 107 -2.88 14.66 -16.56
N PRO A 108 -2.72 14.54 -15.24
CA PRO A 108 -3.75 14.92 -14.30
C PRO A 108 -4.13 16.37 -14.58
N ALA A 109 -5.38 16.56 -14.98
CA ALA A 109 -5.91 17.90 -15.21
C ALA A 109 -5.75 18.69 -13.92
N ALA A 110 -5.04 19.80 -14.00
CA ALA A 110 -5.01 20.80 -12.95
C ALA A 110 -6.43 21.37 -12.86
N GLY A 111 -7.17 20.96 -11.84
CA GLY A 111 -8.47 21.57 -11.60
C GLY A 111 -9.46 20.65 -10.92
N SER A 112 -9.83 21.05 -9.74
CA SER A 112 -10.93 20.65 -8.88
C SER A 112 -10.77 19.34 -8.09
N ALA A 113 -10.64 19.51 -6.78
CA ALA A 113 -10.94 18.51 -5.75
C ALA A 113 -12.45 18.21 -5.66
N ALA A 114 -13.08 17.93 -6.81
CA ALA A 114 -14.50 17.60 -6.94
C ALA A 114 -14.67 16.39 -7.87
N GLY A 115 -13.98 15.29 -7.53
CA GLY A 115 -14.19 14.00 -8.17
C GLY A 115 -14.32 12.97 -7.09
N GLY A 116 -15.52 12.46 -6.85
CA GLY A 116 -15.91 11.61 -5.76
C GLY A 116 -14.90 10.57 -5.35
N GLY A 117 -14.36 10.73 -4.15
CA GLY A 117 -13.96 9.55 -3.59
C GLY A 117 -12.88 9.52 -2.52
N PHE A 118 -11.95 10.46 -2.38
CA PHE A 118 -11.00 10.40 -1.28
C PHE A 118 -11.66 10.74 0.06
N GLU A 119 -11.50 9.83 1.03
CA GLU A 119 -11.97 10.05 2.40
C GLU A 119 -10.83 9.79 3.39
N LEU A 120 -10.86 10.53 4.49
CA LEU A 120 -9.91 10.41 5.59
C LEU A 120 -10.55 9.72 6.78
N GLY A 121 -9.78 8.90 7.48
CA GLY A 121 -10.17 8.26 8.71
C GLY A 121 -9.01 8.07 9.68
N GLY A 122 -9.30 7.43 10.82
CA GLY A 122 -8.29 7.12 11.83
C GLY A 122 -8.53 5.76 12.49
N HIS A 123 -7.45 5.05 12.79
CA HIS A 123 -7.50 3.85 13.60
C HIS A 123 -7.51 4.26 15.08
N VAL A 124 -8.56 3.85 15.79
CA VAL A 124 -8.78 4.25 17.18
C VAL A 124 -8.69 3.05 18.12
N LEU A 125 -8.09 3.26 19.29
CA LEU A 125 -8.19 2.32 20.40
C LEU A 125 -9.58 2.40 21.04
N GLU A 126 -10.03 3.63 21.32
CA GLU A 126 -11.34 3.88 21.90
C GLU A 126 -12.03 5.08 21.26
N LEU A 127 -13.32 4.94 20.99
CA LEU A 127 -14.14 6.03 20.45
C LEU A 127 -14.77 6.83 21.61
N ASN A 128 -13.92 7.48 22.43
CA ASN A 128 -14.34 8.35 23.51
C ASN A 128 -14.50 9.82 23.03
N ALA A 129 -14.99 10.68 23.92
CA ALA A 129 -15.24 12.09 23.59
C ALA A 129 -14.01 12.85 23.08
N GLY A 130 -12.83 12.58 23.66
CA GLY A 130 -11.57 13.21 23.25
C GLY A 130 -11.17 12.78 21.84
N THR A 131 -11.20 11.49 21.57
CA THR A 131 -10.94 10.89 20.25
C THR A 131 -11.91 11.40 19.20
N ILE A 132 -13.21 11.44 19.51
CA ILE A 132 -14.26 11.97 18.61
C ILE A 132 -13.97 13.43 18.25
N ASN A 133 -13.63 14.27 19.23
CA ASN A 133 -13.33 15.68 18.99
C ASN A 133 -12.07 15.86 18.12
N ALA A 134 -11.01 15.09 18.38
CA ALA A 134 -9.78 15.09 17.58
C ALA A 134 -10.06 14.68 16.12
N MET A 135 -10.82 13.62 15.91
CA MET A 135 -11.21 13.16 14.58
C MET A 135 -12.07 14.18 13.83
N ARG A 136 -13.02 14.84 14.51
CA ARG A 136 -13.82 15.92 13.92
C ARG A 136 -12.97 17.13 13.55
N GLN A 137 -12.01 17.53 14.41
CA GLN A 137 -11.05 18.59 14.09
C GLN A 137 -10.21 18.24 12.86
N ALA A 138 -9.76 16.98 12.72
CA ALA A 138 -9.05 16.48 11.55
C ALA A 138 -9.94 16.27 10.32
N LYS A 139 -11.26 16.51 10.41
CA LYS A 139 -12.27 16.23 9.39
C LYS A 139 -12.27 14.78 8.91
N MET A 140 -11.92 13.85 9.77
CA MET A 140 -12.02 12.42 9.53
C MET A 140 -13.48 12.00 9.42
N ARG A 141 -13.78 11.11 8.48
CA ARG A 141 -15.12 10.54 8.27
C ARG A 141 -15.21 9.07 8.61
N TRP A 142 -14.05 8.38 8.74
CA TRP A 142 -13.99 6.96 9.01
C TRP A 142 -13.29 6.66 10.33
N VAL A 143 -13.89 5.74 11.09
CA VAL A 143 -13.25 5.07 12.23
C VAL A 143 -12.77 3.70 11.75
N LYS A 144 -11.52 3.33 12.02
CA LYS A 144 -11.04 1.94 11.86
C LYS A 144 -10.96 1.28 13.23
N LYS A 145 -11.39 0.02 13.30
CA LYS A 145 -11.15 -0.91 14.43
C LYS A 145 -10.64 -2.22 13.88
N GLN A 146 -9.63 -2.79 14.55
CA GLN A 146 -9.19 -4.15 14.30
C GLN A 146 -9.88 -5.09 15.29
N ILE A 147 -10.45 -6.19 14.80
CA ILE A 147 -11.23 -7.14 15.58
C ILE A 147 -10.90 -8.57 15.21
N ARG A 148 -11.28 -9.51 16.07
CA ARG A 148 -11.15 -10.95 15.78
C ARG A 148 -12.42 -11.50 15.15
N PRO A 149 -12.33 -12.57 14.31
CA PRO A 149 -13.52 -13.30 13.87
C PRO A 149 -14.32 -13.80 15.08
N GLY A 150 -15.64 -13.58 15.04
CA GLY A 150 -16.55 -13.97 16.15
C GLY A 150 -16.61 -12.98 17.31
N ASP A 151 -15.90 -11.84 17.27
CA ASP A 151 -15.96 -10.82 18.31
C ASP A 151 -17.32 -10.10 18.33
N GLY A 152 -18.16 -10.39 19.34
CA GLY A 152 -19.46 -9.74 19.53
C GLY A 152 -19.40 -8.24 19.80
N ALA A 153 -18.25 -7.70 20.28
CA ALA A 153 -18.08 -6.27 20.51
C ALA A 153 -18.09 -5.45 19.20
N ALA A 154 -17.80 -6.09 18.07
CA ALA A 154 -17.81 -5.45 16.75
C ALA A 154 -19.14 -4.76 16.43
N PHE A 155 -20.27 -5.35 16.81
CA PHE A 155 -21.60 -4.75 16.61
C PHE A 155 -21.79 -3.47 17.43
N GLY A 156 -21.22 -3.42 18.63
CA GLY A 156 -21.16 -2.21 19.45
C GLY A 156 -20.29 -1.11 18.82
N HIS A 157 -19.18 -1.48 18.20
CA HIS A 157 -18.32 -0.52 17.48
C HIS A 157 -19.03 0.08 16.25
N ILE A 158 -19.81 -0.73 15.51
CA ILE A 158 -20.64 -0.24 14.39
C ILE A 158 -21.66 0.78 14.92
N ALA A 159 -22.41 0.42 15.96
CA ALA A 159 -23.42 1.30 16.54
C ALA A 159 -22.82 2.62 17.06
N ALA A 160 -21.68 2.55 17.78
CA ALA A 160 -21.01 3.72 18.33
C ALA A 160 -20.49 4.66 17.23
N ALA A 161 -19.89 4.14 16.17
CA ALA A 161 -19.42 4.95 15.04
C ALA A 161 -20.60 5.67 14.36
N LYS A 162 -21.67 4.95 14.06
CA LYS A 162 -22.89 5.50 13.43
C LYS A 162 -23.54 6.57 14.29
N ALA A 163 -23.68 6.34 15.60
CA ALA A 163 -24.25 7.30 16.54
C ALA A 163 -23.47 8.62 16.60
N ASN A 164 -22.16 8.58 16.27
CA ASN A 164 -21.29 9.76 16.21
C ASN A 164 -21.12 10.35 14.81
N GLY A 165 -21.81 9.82 13.79
CA GLY A 165 -21.78 10.31 12.41
C GLY A 165 -20.57 9.86 11.62
N PHE A 166 -19.85 8.82 12.06
CA PHE A 166 -18.74 8.23 11.34
C PHE A 166 -19.17 7.00 10.53
N LYS A 167 -18.49 6.78 9.41
CA LYS A 167 -18.40 5.47 8.78
C LYS A 167 -17.44 4.59 9.57
N ILE A 168 -17.62 3.26 9.49
CA ILE A 168 -16.74 2.32 10.17
C ILE A 168 -16.11 1.33 9.20
N LEU A 169 -14.78 1.20 9.31
CA LEU A 169 -13.96 0.14 8.72
C LEU A 169 -13.60 -0.86 9.81
N LEU A 170 -13.97 -2.12 9.60
CA LEU A 170 -13.57 -3.23 10.46
C LEU A 170 -12.47 -4.03 9.77
N SER A 171 -11.26 -4.05 10.35
CA SER A 171 -10.18 -4.95 9.95
C SER A 171 -10.36 -6.25 10.72
N VAL A 172 -10.77 -7.31 10.02
CA VAL A 172 -11.10 -8.61 10.65
C VAL A 172 -9.91 -9.54 10.49
N VAL A 173 -9.23 -9.84 11.60
CA VAL A 173 -7.95 -10.57 11.60
C VAL A 173 -8.04 -11.78 12.51
N GLY A 174 -7.94 -12.98 11.95
CA GLY A 174 -7.84 -14.24 12.71
C GLY A 174 -6.44 -14.43 13.31
N LYS A 175 -6.19 -15.62 13.84
CA LYS A 175 -4.85 -16.04 14.22
C LYS A 175 -4.24 -16.86 13.08
N PRO A 176 -2.89 -16.93 12.96
CA PRO A 176 -2.25 -17.78 11.95
C PRO A 176 -2.77 -19.23 11.95
N GLU A 177 -2.92 -19.83 13.14
CA GLU A 177 -3.41 -21.19 13.29
C GLU A 177 -4.84 -21.43 12.79
N ASP A 178 -5.69 -20.39 12.77
CA ASP A 178 -7.08 -20.48 12.29
C ASP A 178 -7.12 -20.85 10.81
N ILE A 179 -6.14 -20.40 10.01
CA ILE A 179 -6.01 -20.69 8.59
C ILE A 179 -5.92 -22.19 8.29
N LEU A 180 -5.41 -22.96 9.26
CA LEU A 180 -5.21 -24.40 9.17
C LEU A 180 -6.48 -25.19 9.55
N VAL A 181 -7.47 -24.53 10.13
CA VAL A 181 -8.70 -25.18 10.59
C VAL A 181 -9.64 -25.44 9.40
N PRO A 182 -10.04 -26.70 9.15
CA PRO A 182 -11.01 -26.97 8.09
C PRO A 182 -12.32 -26.22 8.31
N GLY A 183 -12.82 -25.55 7.25
CA GLY A 183 -14.05 -24.78 7.29
C GLY A 183 -13.91 -23.36 7.89
N PHE A 184 -12.73 -22.96 8.35
CA PHE A 184 -12.53 -21.62 8.93
C PHE A 184 -12.87 -20.50 7.93
N PHE A 185 -12.53 -20.64 6.65
CA PHE A 185 -12.85 -19.62 5.65
C PHE A 185 -14.35 -19.39 5.47
N ASP A 186 -15.17 -20.45 5.61
CA ASP A 186 -16.63 -20.32 5.56
C ASP A 186 -17.19 -19.68 6.83
N GLN A 187 -16.64 -20.00 8.00
CA GLN A 187 -16.99 -19.34 9.26
C GLN A 187 -16.62 -17.85 9.23
N TYR A 188 -15.41 -17.54 8.75
CA TYR A 188 -14.96 -16.16 8.56
C TYR A 188 -15.88 -15.38 7.61
N ALA A 189 -16.22 -15.97 6.46
CA ALA A 189 -17.11 -15.36 5.47
C ALA A 189 -18.51 -15.11 6.06
N GLY A 190 -19.05 -16.06 6.82
CA GLY A 190 -20.31 -15.88 7.56
C GLY A 190 -20.28 -14.70 8.53
N TYR A 191 -19.22 -14.61 9.33
CA TYR A 191 -19.06 -13.52 10.30
C TYR A 191 -18.96 -12.14 9.65
N VAL A 192 -18.13 -11.98 8.61
CA VAL A 192 -18.01 -10.68 7.91
C VAL A 192 -19.30 -10.30 7.17
N ALA A 193 -20.11 -11.27 6.73
CA ALA A 193 -21.44 -11.02 6.19
C ALA A 193 -22.40 -10.48 7.24
N GLU A 194 -22.34 -10.99 8.47
CA GLU A 194 -23.13 -10.46 9.60
C GLU A 194 -22.75 -9.01 9.92
N LEU A 195 -21.46 -8.69 9.94
CA LEU A 195 -20.97 -7.32 10.14
C LEU A 195 -21.47 -6.37 9.03
N ALA A 196 -21.43 -6.81 7.78
CA ALA A 196 -21.95 -6.06 6.64
C ALA A 196 -23.47 -5.83 6.79
N GLY A 197 -24.20 -6.87 7.20
CA GLY A 197 -25.65 -6.79 7.48
C GLY A 197 -25.98 -5.86 8.65
N ALA A 198 -25.11 -5.74 9.64
CA ALA A 198 -25.24 -4.83 10.78
C ALA A 198 -24.86 -3.37 10.40
N GLY A 199 -24.39 -3.12 9.19
CA GLY A 199 -24.12 -1.77 8.67
C GLY A 199 -22.67 -1.33 8.73
N ALA A 200 -21.69 -2.26 8.76
CA ALA A 200 -20.30 -1.93 8.52
C ALA A 200 -20.14 -1.27 7.12
N ASP A 201 -19.51 -0.10 7.05
CA ASP A 201 -19.33 0.64 5.80
C ASP A 201 -18.16 0.07 5.00
N GLY A 202 -17.16 -0.50 5.66
CA GLY A 202 -16.04 -1.18 5.07
C GLY A 202 -15.55 -2.36 5.89
N ILE A 203 -15.03 -3.35 5.22
CA ILE A 203 -14.40 -4.53 5.83
C ILE A 203 -13.06 -4.75 5.13
N GLU A 204 -11.98 -4.70 5.91
CA GLU A 204 -10.65 -5.13 5.51
C GLU A 204 -10.52 -6.62 5.84
N VAL A 205 -10.29 -7.42 4.81
CA VAL A 205 -10.22 -8.88 4.92
C VAL A 205 -8.79 -9.29 5.25
N TRP A 206 -8.54 -9.55 6.54
CA TRP A 206 -7.23 -9.86 7.11
C TRP A 206 -6.28 -8.65 7.19
N ASN A 207 -5.04 -8.90 7.67
CA ASN A 207 -3.97 -7.92 7.87
C ASN A 207 -2.61 -8.60 7.66
N GLU A 208 -1.65 -7.93 7.09
CA GLU A 208 -0.23 -8.28 6.95
C GLU A 208 0.08 -9.78 6.70
N MET A 209 -0.72 -10.40 5.82
CA MET A 209 -0.68 -11.83 5.53
C MET A 209 0.62 -12.30 4.84
N ASN A 210 1.53 -11.39 4.58
CA ASN A 210 2.88 -11.66 4.12
C ASN A 210 3.88 -11.92 5.25
N LEU A 211 3.42 -11.93 6.53
CA LEU A 211 4.23 -12.18 7.73
C LEU A 211 3.73 -13.40 8.50
N ASP A 212 4.64 -14.15 9.13
CA ASP A 212 4.31 -15.33 9.93
C ASP A 212 3.60 -15.05 11.26
N ARG A 213 3.61 -13.81 11.72
CA ARG A 213 2.80 -13.37 12.86
C ARG A 213 1.30 -13.26 12.53
N GLU A 214 0.95 -13.18 11.24
CA GLU A 214 -0.44 -13.03 10.76
C GLU A 214 -0.87 -14.19 9.85
N TRP A 215 0.07 -14.99 9.35
CA TRP A 215 -0.17 -16.16 8.50
C TRP A 215 0.74 -17.32 8.91
N PRO A 216 0.35 -18.61 8.76
CA PRO A 216 1.18 -19.71 9.25
C PRO A 216 2.59 -19.71 8.66
N ASN A 217 3.62 -19.83 9.52
CA ASN A 217 5.02 -19.88 9.09
C ASN A 217 5.25 -21.00 8.06
N GLY A 218 5.96 -20.68 6.98
CA GLY A 218 6.22 -21.58 5.86
C GLY A 218 5.02 -21.85 4.95
N GLN A 219 3.86 -21.21 5.21
CA GLN A 219 2.63 -21.39 4.44
C GLN A 219 2.07 -20.05 3.92
N ILE A 220 2.90 -19.01 3.89
CA ILE A 220 2.53 -17.74 3.26
C ILE A 220 2.23 -18.02 1.78
N ASP A 221 0.98 -17.77 1.37
CA ASP A 221 0.47 -18.12 0.05
C ASP A 221 -0.59 -17.11 -0.41
N PRO A 222 -0.27 -16.24 -1.38
CA PRO A 222 -1.22 -15.28 -1.93
C PRO A 222 -2.45 -15.92 -2.56
N ALA A 223 -2.33 -17.09 -3.19
CA ALA A 223 -3.48 -17.79 -3.80
C ALA A 223 -4.44 -18.29 -2.72
N LYS A 224 -3.89 -18.82 -1.60
CA LYS A 224 -4.69 -19.23 -0.45
C LYS A 224 -5.40 -18.06 0.22
N TYR A 225 -4.73 -16.92 0.31
CA TYR A 225 -5.37 -15.69 0.77
C TYR A 225 -6.51 -15.25 -0.16
N VAL A 226 -6.34 -15.36 -1.48
CA VAL A 226 -7.41 -15.01 -2.45
C VAL A 226 -8.63 -15.92 -2.31
N GLU A 227 -8.48 -17.20 -1.92
CA GLU A 227 -9.62 -18.06 -1.58
C GLU A 227 -10.44 -17.48 -0.41
N LEU A 228 -9.77 -17.03 0.67
CA LEU A 228 -10.42 -16.37 1.80
C LEU A 228 -11.11 -15.08 1.37
N LEU A 229 -10.40 -14.23 0.61
CA LEU A 229 -10.91 -12.95 0.11
C LEU A 229 -12.16 -13.16 -0.76
N ALA A 230 -12.15 -14.14 -1.66
CA ALA A 230 -13.28 -14.44 -2.54
C ALA A 230 -14.52 -14.88 -1.76
N LYS A 231 -14.35 -15.77 -0.77
CA LYS A 231 -15.46 -16.19 0.10
C LYS A 231 -16.02 -15.00 0.89
N ALA A 232 -15.15 -14.20 1.50
CA ALA A 232 -15.54 -13.00 2.25
C ALA A 232 -16.27 -11.99 1.35
N TYR A 233 -15.72 -11.67 0.19
CA TYR A 233 -16.33 -10.74 -0.79
C TYR A 233 -17.74 -11.16 -1.17
N ASN A 234 -17.91 -12.41 -1.60
CA ASN A 234 -19.21 -12.92 -2.02
C ASN A 234 -20.24 -12.88 -0.88
N ALA A 235 -19.83 -13.27 0.33
CA ALA A 235 -20.68 -13.25 1.51
C ALA A 235 -21.07 -11.80 1.92
N ILE A 236 -20.12 -10.88 1.94
CA ILE A 236 -20.36 -9.46 2.22
C ILE A 236 -21.33 -8.88 1.19
N LYS A 237 -21.02 -9.04 -0.12
CA LYS A 237 -21.82 -8.44 -1.19
C LYS A 237 -23.23 -9.02 -1.30
N SER A 238 -23.42 -10.28 -0.98
CA SER A 238 -24.76 -10.89 -0.91
C SER A 238 -25.58 -10.32 0.23
N ARG A 239 -24.95 -9.92 1.34
CA ARG A 239 -25.64 -9.39 2.52
C ARG A 239 -25.85 -7.89 2.45
N ASN A 240 -24.82 -7.15 2.03
CA ASN A 240 -24.87 -5.69 1.84
C ASN A 240 -23.93 -5.28 0.69
N PRO A 241 -24.44 -5.03 -0.53
CA PRO A 241 -23.64 -4.69 -1.68
C PRO A 241 -22.88 -3.35 -1.51
N ASN A 242 -23.31 -2.48 -0.59
CA ASN A 242 -22.73 -1.16 -0.34
C ASN A 242 -21.50 -1.22 0.60
N THR A 243 -21.29 -2.30 1.34
CA THR A 243 -20.10 -2.44 2.19
C THR A 243 -18.85 -2.52 1.31
N LEU A 244 -17.90 -1.63 1.55
CA LEU A 244 -16.61 -1.60 0.86
C LEU A 244 -15.78 -2.81 1.28
N VAL A 245 -15.34 -3.63 0.33
CA VAL A 245 -14.43 -4.74 0.60
C VAL A 245 -13.01 -4.32 0.24
N ILE A 246 -12.14 -4.29 1.24
CA ILE A 246 -10.72 -3.94 1.10
C ILE A 246 -9.92 -5.22 1.31
N SER A 247 -8.95 -5.49 0.42
CA SER A 247 -8.01 -6.57 0.70
C SER A 247 -7.19 -6.28 1.95
N GLY A 248 -6.72 -7.29 2.65
CA GLY A 248 -5.67 -7.12 3.64
C GLY A 248 -4.46 -6.43 3.02
N ALA A 249 -3.84 -5.54 3.76
CA ALA A 249 -2.65 -4.85 3.34
C ALA A 249 -1.41 -5.66 3.76
N PRO A 250 -0.48 -5.99 2.85
CA PRO A 250 0.80 -6.54 3.24
C PRO A 250 1.62 -5.54 4.06
N ALA A 251 2.38 -6.05 5.04
CA ALA A 251 3.38 -5.25 5.74
C ALA A 251 4.45 -4.77 4.75
N PRO A 252 4.85 -3.48 4.78
CA PRO A 252 5.98 -2.99 3.99
C PRO A 252 7.26 -3.75 4.37
N THR A 253 7.82 -4.51 3.43
CA THR A 253 8.99 -5.35 3.64
C THR A 253 9.89 -5.36 2.41
N GLY A 254 11.14 -5.72 2.60
CA GLY A 254 12.11 -5.71 1.51
C GLY A 254 13.35 -6.55 1.75
N ALA A 255 13.39 -7.28 2.87
CA ALA A 255 14.60 -7.96 3.34
C ALA A 255 14.63 -9.48 3.03
N ALA A 256 13.66 -10.01 2.25
CA ALA A 256 13.54 -11.46 2.02
C ALA A 256 14.59 -12.04 1.04
N GLY A 257 15.59 -11.25 0.64
CA GLY A 257 16.66 -11.72 -0.26
C GLY A 257 16.19 -12.07 -1.68
N PRO A 258 16.97 -12.87 -2.41
CA PRO A 258 16.63 -13.24 -3.79
C PRO A 258 15.28 -13.94 -3.89
N GLY A 259 14.42 -13.48 -4.80
CA GLY A 259 13.05 -14.01 -4.98
C GLY A 259 12.00 -13.42 -4.06
N GLY A 260 12.40 -12.64 -3.04
CA GLY A 260 11.48 -11.91 -2.18
C GLY A 260 10.63 -12.78 -1.24
N LYS A 261 11.08 -14.01 -0.91
CA LYS A 261 10.33 -14.99 -0.14
C LYS A 261 11.19 -15.68 0.90
N THR A 262 10.68 -15.78 2.12
CA THR A 262 11.20 -16.65 3.18
C THR A 262 10.04 -17.43 3.80
N ALA A 263 10.33 -18.35 4.73
CA ALA A 263 9.28 -19.04 5.46
C ALA A 263 8.51 -18.10 6.39
N ALA A 264 9.19 -17.06 6.94
CA ALA A 264 8.63 -16.15 7.93
C ALA A 264 7.99 -14.90 7.31
N TYR A 265 8.47 -14.44 6.16
CA TYR A 265 7.93 -13.25 5.52
C TYR A 265 8.26 -13.19 4.02
N TRP A 266 7.37 -12.55 3.27
CA TRP A 266 7.57 -12.22 1.85
C TRP A 266 7.65 -10.71 1.67
N ASN A 267 8.40 -10.25 0.67
CA ASN A 267 8.36 -8.86 0.27
C ASN A 267 6.95 -8.48 -0.20
N ASP A 268 6.50 -7.28 0.17
CA ASP A 268 5.14 -6.79 -0.12
C ASP A 268 4.84 -6.74 -1.62
N ASP A 269 5.80 -6.30 -2.45
CA ASP A 269 5.65 -6.27 -3.91
C ASP A 269 5.44 -7.65 -4.52
N VAL A 270 6.20 -8.64 -4.06
CA VAL A 270 6.05 -10.04 -4.50
C VAL A 270 4.69 -10.58 -4.10
N TYR A 271 4.29 -10.34 -2.83
CA TYR A 271 3.00 -10.81 -2.34
C TYR A 271 1.84 -10.20 -3.11
N MET A 272 1.83 -8.87 -3.30
CA MET A 272 0.77 -8.15 -4.01
C MET A 272 0.66 -8.57 -5.47
N LEU A 273 1.80 -8.78 -6.13
CA LEU A 273 1.82 -9.23 -7.51
C LEU A 273 1.21 -10.63 -7.66
N GLU A 274 1.63 -11.60 -6.81
CA GLU A 274 1.08 -12.96 -6.85
C GLU A 274 -0.39 -12.99 -6.42
N MET A 275 -0.80 -12.14 -5.48
CA MET A 275 -2.21 -11.95 -5.12
C MET A 275 -3.03 -11.46 -6.33
N ALA A 276 -2.50 -10.52 -7.10
CA ALA A 276 -3.14 -10.03 -8.33
C ALA A 276 -3.22 -11.13 -9.40
N GLN A 277 -2.15 -11.91 -9.57
CA GLN A 277 -2.10 -13.06 -10.50
C GLN A 277 -3.11 -14.15 -10.12
N ALA A 278 -3.33 -14.36 -8.82
CA ALA A 278 -4.36 -15.27 -8.31
C ALA A 278 -5.80 -14.74 -8.50
N GLY A 279 -5.98 -13.53 -9.07
CA GLY A 279 -7.29 -13.01 -9.45
C GLY A 279 -7.97 -12.17 -8.36
N ALA A 280 -7.24 -11.68 -7.36
CA ALA A 280 -7.80 -10.89 -6.25
C ALA A 280 -8.62 -9.67 -6.70
N ALA A 281 -8.26 -9.05 -7.84
CA ALA A 281 -8.97 -7.87 -8.37
C ALA A 281 -10.48 -8.08 -8.57
N GLN A 282 -10.95 -9.33 -8.71
CA GLN A 282 -12.37 -9.66 -8.85
C GLN A 282 -13.12 -9.62 -7.51
N TYR A 283 -12.40 -9.71 -6.39
CA TYR A 283 -12.95 -9.91 -5.06
C TYR A 283 -12.59 -8.78 -4.08
N LEU A 284 -12.35 -7.58 -4.61
CA LEU A 284 -12.12 -6.37 -3.81
C LEU A 284 -12.66 -5.12 -4.53
N ASP A 285 -13.08 -4.15 -3.75
CA ASP A 285 -13.42 -2.82 -4.25
C ASP A 285 -12.20 -1.88 -4.19
N CYS A 286 -11.28 -2.11 -3.25
CA CYS A 286 -10.11 -1.29 -2.99
C CYS A 286 -8.93 -2.17 -2.54
N VAL A 287 -7.73 -1.84 -3.01
CA VAL A 287 -6.49 -2.55 -2.62
C VAL A 287 -5.96 -1.99 -1.31
N GLY A 288 -5.83 -2.84 -0.29
CA GLY A 288 -5.28 -2.48 1.01
C GLY A 288 -3.78 -2.19 0.93
N VAL A 289 -3.33 -1.12 1.58
CA VAL A 289 -1.92 -0.68 1.58
C VAL A 289 -1.54 -0.21 2.98
N HIS A 290 -0.32 -0.57 3.43
CA HIS A 290 0.32 0.02 4.60
C HIS A 290 1.49 0.92 4.21
N TYR A 291 1.66 2.03 4.92
CA TYR A 291 2.81 2.91 4.81
C TYR A 291 3.15 3.52 6.17
N ASN A 292 4.06 2.88 6.90
CA ASN A 292 4.39 3.20 8.28
C ASN A 292 5.89 3.50 8.51
N GLU A 293 6.71 3.47 7.44
CA GLU A 293 8.17 3.57 7.52
C GLU A 293 8.74 4.93 7.07
N GLY A 294 7.90 5.90 6.75
CA GLY A 294 8.34 7.22 6.28
C GLY A 294 9.04 8.04 7.37
N ILE A 295 10.16 8.67 7.02
CA ILE A 295 10.85 9.68 7.85
C ILE A 295 11.22 10.94 7.07
N ILE A 296 10.63 11.10 5.90
CA ILE A 296 10.76 12.28 5.02
C ILE A 296 9.37 12.68 4.51
N SER A 297 9.28 13.85 3.90
CA SER A 297 8.02 14.30 3.29
C SER A 297 7.51 13.31 2.24
N PRO A 298 6.20 13.00 2.19
CA PRO A 298 5.62 12.13 1.16
C PRO A 298 5.69 12.72 -0.25
N ASN A 299 6.06 14.00 -0.40
CA ASN A 299 6.34 14.63 -1.69
C ASN A 299 7.69 14.21 -2.27
N GLN A 300 8.57 13.58 -1.47
CA GLN A 300 9.89 13.14 -1.89
C GLN A 300 9.84 11.68 -2.37
N SER A 301 10.63 11.37 -3.41
CA SER A 301 10.84 10.02 -3.94
C SER A 301 12.30 9.55 -3.85
N SER A 302 13.13 10.32 -3.13
CA SER A 302 14.54 10.02 -2.85
C SER A 302 15.01 10.80 -1.63
N GLY A 303 16.19 10.45 -1.10
CA GLY A 303 16.84 11.20 -0.03
C GLY A 303 16.51 10.71 1.38
N ASP A 304 15.91 9.53 1.55
CA ASP A 304 15.85 8.88 2.85
C ASP A 304 17.27 8.53 3.32
N PRO A 305 17.67 8.93 4.55
CA PRO A 305 19.04 8.72 5.02
C PRO A 305 19.41 7.24 5.24
N ARG A 306 18.44 6.32 5.28
CA ARG A 306 18.68 4.88 5.45
C ARG A 306 19.11 4.24 4.15
N ASP A 307 18.34 4.47 3.09
CA ASP A 307 18.51 3.90 1.76
C ASP A 307 17.41 4.45 0.81
N ASN A 308 17.42 4.02 -0.46
CA ASN A 308 16.37 4.35 -1.42
C ASN A 308 15.41 3.16 -1.66
N TYR A 309 15.19 2.31 -0.65
CA TYR A 309 14.26 1.22 -0.78
C TYR A 309 12.80 1.74 -0.93
N PRO A 310 11.97 1.15 -1.80
CA PRO A 310 10.64 1.68 -2.12
C PRO A 310 9.69 1.87 -0.94
N THR A 311 9.80 1.07 0.13
CA THR A 311 8.94 1.22 1.31
C THR A 311 9.16 2.53 2.07
N ARG A 312 10.25 3.25 1.77
CA ARG A 312 10.58 4.56 2.38
C ARG A 312 9.71 5.69 1.84
N TYR A 313 9.09 5.51 0.66
CA TYR A 313 8.44 6.61 -0.07
C TYR A 313 6.96 6.33 -0.32
N PHE A 314 6.12 7.32 -0.05
CA PHE A 314 4.67 7.26 -0.28
C PHE A 314 4.32 6.88 -1.73
N SER A 315 4.95 7.57 -2.70
CA SER A 315 4.65 7.37 -4.12
C SER A 315 5.00 5.97 -4.61
N THR A 316 6.12 5.42 -4.16
CA THR A 316 6.56 4.08 -4.55
C THR A 316 5.69 3.00 -3.91
N MET A 317 5.27 3.18 -2.66
CA MET A 317 4.31 2.26 -2.03
C MET A 317 2.96 2.24 -2.74
N LEU A 318 2.44 3.41 -3.12
CA LEU A 318 1.22 3.48 -3.92
C LEU A 318 1.36 2.79 -5.28
N ASN A 319 2.50 2.96 -5.95
CA ASN A 319 2.79 2.31 -7.22
C ASN A 319 2.89 0.80 -7.09
N ARG A 320 3.63 0.31 -6.07
CA ARG A 320 3.76 -1.14 -5.78
C ARG A 320 2.40 -1.77 -5.51
N ALA A 321 1.58 -1.12 -4.69
CA ALA A 321 0.26 -1.63 -4.33
C ALA A 321 -0.66 -1.80 -5.53
N LEU A 322 -0.62 -0.89 -6.49
CA LEU A 322 -1.52 -0.90 -7.64
C LEU A 322 -0.94 -1.58 -8.89
N ALA A 323 0.32 -2.03 -8.87
CA ALA A 323 1.01 -2.57 -10.03
C ALA A 323 0.26 -3.72 -10.72
N GLY A 324 -0.38 -4.61 -9.94
CA GLY A 324 -1.17 -5.72 -10.48
C GLY A 324 -2.67 -5.45 -10.57
N PHE A 325 -3.15 -4.25 -10.22
CA PHE A 325 -4.58 -3.96 -9.99
C PHE A 325 -5.10 -2.84 -10.88
N SER A 326 -4.93 -2.99 -12.18
CA SER A 326 -5.41 -1.98 -13.15
C SER A 326 -6.88 -1.59 -12.93
N GLY A 327 -7.16 -0.29 -12.90
CA GLY A 327 -8.50 0.26 -12.70
C GLY A 327 -9.00 0.24 -11.25
N LYS A 328 -8.23 -0.26 -10.29
CA LYS A 328 -8.56 -0.21 -8.86
C LYS A 328 -7.90 0.99 -8.19
N GLN A 329 -8.49 1.42 -7.07
CA GLN A 329 -7.91 2.44 -6.19
C GLN A 329 -7.28 1.76 -4.97
N ALA A 330 -6.30 2.44 -4.36
CA ALA A 330 -5.71 2.05 -3.09
C ALA A 330 -6.53 2.58 -1.92
N CYS A 331 -6.57 1.79 -0.86
CA CYS A 331 -7.00 2.19 0.47
C CYS A 331 -5.79 2.02 1.42
N PHE A 332 -5.19 3.13 1.85
CA PHE A 332 -4.23 3.06 2.95
C PHE A 332 -4.99 2.71 4.22
N THR A 333 -5.03 1.43 4.56
CA THR A 333 -5.67 0.97 5.79
C THR A 333 -4.83 1.28 7.02
N GLU A 334 -3.53 1.57 6.81
CA GLU A 334 -2.63 2.20 7.76
C GLU A 334 -1.64 3.12 7.04
N LEU A 335 -1.61 4.39 7.47
CA LEU A 335 -0.60 5.34 7.06
C LEU A 335 -0.18 6.16 8.29
N GLY A 336 1.09 6.06 8.67
CA GLY A 336 1.58 6.72 9.86
C GLY A 336 3.04 7.15 9.77
N TYR A 337 3.37 8.19 10.52
CA TYR A 337 4.74 8.65 10.74
C TYR A 337 5.05 8.55 12.23
N LEU A 338 6.14 7.88 12.57
CA LEU A 338 6.55 7.67 13.95
C LEU A 338 7.34 8.87 14.48
N SER A 339 6.89 9.46 15.58
CA SER A 339 7.64 10.50 16.31
C SER A 339 7.81 10.11 17.78
N PRO A 340 9.03 9.98 18.30
CA PRO A 340 9.28 9.72 19.70
C PRO A 340 9.17 10.95 20.59
N GLU A 341 8.94 12.14 20.03
CA GLU A 341 8.90 13.39 20.78
C GLU A 341 7.85 13.32 21.90
N GLY A 342 8.26 13.62 23.13
CA GLY A 342 7.43 13.51 24.32
C GLY A 342 7.39 12.13 24.99
N TYR A 343 8.01 11.10 24.38
CA TYR A 343 8.08 9.75 24.95
C TYR A 343 9.49 9.31 25.36
N GLY A 344 10.52 9.62 24.56
CA GLY A 344 11.91 9.23 24.81
C GLY A 344 12.52 8.37 23.69
N ALA A 345 13.45 7.49 24.05
CA ALA A 345 14.15 6.66 23.08
C ALA A 345 13.23 5.58 22.46
N LEU A 346 13.33 5.42 21.15
CA LEU A 346 12.63 4.36 20.43
C LEU A 346 13.28 2.99 20.65
N PRO A 347 12.50 1.88 20.57
CA PRO A 347 13.04 0.55 20.47
C PRO A 347 14.04 0.44 19.30
N GLY A 348 15.08 -0.41 19.44
CA GLY A 348 16.16 -0.52 18.46
C GLY A 348 15.70 -0.74 17.02
N GLY A 349 14.66 -1.56 16.81
CA GLY A 349 14.06 -1.80 15.49
C GLY A 349 13.37 -0.58 14.87
N PHE A 350 13.09 0.48 15.67
CA PHE A 350 12.44 1.72 15.26
C PHE A 350 13.35 2.96 15.41
N ALA A 351 14.62 2.77 15.75
CA ALA A 351 15.58 3.85 15.97
C ALA A 351 15.74 4.79 14.76
N TRP A 352 15.37 4.33 13.58
CA TRP A 352 15.37 5.08 12.34
C TRP A 352 14.45 6.33 12.38
N ALA A 353 13.43 6.34 13.23
CA ALA A 353 12.51 7.47 13.38
C ALA A 353 12.89 8.40 14.57
N GLN A 354 14.02 8.18 15.25
CA GLN A 354 14.38 8.88 16.49
C GLN A 354 14.37 10.41 16.37
N ASN A 355 14.62 10.95 15.19
CA ASN A 355 14.72 12.39 14.95
C ASN A 355 13.46 13.00 14.31
N VAL A 356 12.38 12.25 14.18
CA VAL A 356 11.11 12.75 13.63
C VAL A 356 10.37 13.54 14.72
N SER A 357 10.10 14.81 14.47
CA SER A 357 9.33 15.65 15.38
C SER A 357 7.81 15.47 15.19
N VAL A 358 7.03 15.86 16.21
CA VAL A 358 5.57 15.92 16.14
C VAL A 358 5.10 16.90 15.05
N ALA A 359 5.84 17.99 14.83
CA ALA A 359 5.55 18.95 13.77
C ALA A 359 5.72 18.31 12.37
N GLN A 360 6.78 17.54 12.15
CA GLN A 360 6.98 16.77 10.91
C GLN A 360 5.91 15.71 10.71
N GLN A 361 5.58 14.94 11.75
CA GLN A 361 4.46 13.98 11.71
C GLN A 361 3.16 14.67 11.24
N ALA A 362 2.80 15.78 11.86
CA ALA A 362 1.59 16.54 11.55
C ALA A 362 1.59 17.08 10.11
N GLN A 363 2.70 17.63 9.66
CA GLN A 363 2.88 18.15 8.31
C GLN A 363 2.78 17.02 7.27
N TRP A 364 3.53 15.94 7.45
CA TRP A 364 3.61 14.85 6.48
C TRP A 364 2.30 14.06 6.34
N LEU A 365 1.53 13.92 7.43
CA LEU A 365 0.18 13.35 7.37
C LEU A 365 -0.75 14.22 6.51
N ALA A 366 -0.70 15.54 6.67
CA ALA A 366 -1.49 16.48 5.85
C ALA A 366 -1.05 16.45 4.37
N GLU A 367 0.26 16.42 4.09
CA GLU A 367 0.80 16.30 2.74
C GLU A 367 0.39 14.97 2.09
N ALA A 368 0.43 13.85 2.83
CA ALA A 368 -0.02 12.55 2.34
C ALA A 368 -1.51 12.54 2.01
N ALA A 369 -2.35 13.21 2.81
CA ALA A 369 -3.78 13.36 2.53
C ALA A 369 -4.01 14.18 1.25
N VAL A 370 -3.28 15.27 1.04
CA VAL A 370 -3.34 16.08 -0.19
C VAL A 370 -2.90 15.28 -1.41
N LEU A 371 -1.78 14.56 -1.32
CA LEU A 371 -1.29 13.71 -2.42
C LEU A 371 -2.28 12.59 -2.73
N SER A 372 -2.84 11.94 -1.72
CA SER A 372 -3.87 10.91 -1.88
C SER A 372 -5.08 11.46 -2.63
N ALA A 373 -5.63 12.58 -2.20
CA ALA A 373 -6.79 13.22 -2.84
C ALA A 373 -6.51 13.62 -4.29
N ARG A 374 -5.35 14.23 -4.55
CA ARG A 374 -4.96 14.72 -5.88
C ARG A 374 -4.63 13.61 -6.88
N SER A 375 -4.17 12.46 -6.39
CA SER A 375 -3.77 11.34 -7.25
C SER A 375 -4.92 10.74 -8.04
N GLY A 376 -6.17 10.84 -7.53
CA GLY A 376 -7.32 10.10 -8.03
C GLY A 376 -7.20 8.57 -7.86
N ARG A 377 -6.08 8.10 -7.32
CA ARG A 377 -5.74 6.67 -7.18
C ARG A 377 -5.97 6.13 -5.76
N VAL A 378 -6.21 7.00 -4.78
CA VAL A 378 -6.47 6.65 -3.39
C VAL A 378 -7.91 6.98 -3.03
N ARG A 379 -8.65 5.99 -2.54
CA ARG A 379 -10.03 6.14 -2.08
C ARG A 379 -10.13 6.48 -0.60
N LEU A 380 -9.28 5.86 0.22
CA LEU A 380 -9.34 5.98 1.67
C LEU A 380 -7.91 6.04 2.24
N MET A 381 -7.71 6.91 3.23
CA MET A 381 -6.51 6.96 4.04
C MET A 381 -6.90 6.91 5.51
N ILE A 382 -6.45 5.86 6.20
CA ILE A 382 -6.60 5.70 7.65
C ILE A 382 -5.29 6.08 8.31
N VAL A 383 -5.33 7.11 9.14
CA VAL A 383 -4.18 7.50 9.97
C VAL A 383 -3.90 6.40 10.99
N TRP A 384 -2.71 5.87 10.98
CA TRP A 384 -2.16 4.97 11.98
C TRP A 384 -1.30 5.75 12.96
N ASN A 385 -1.73 6.06 14.19
CA ASN A 385 -3.06 5.87 14.75
C ASN A 385 -3.56 7.16 15.41
N VAL A 386 -4.75 7.16 16.01
CA VAL A 386 -5.33 8.36 16.62
C VAL A 386 -4.94 8.49 18.09
N ASP A 387 -5.13 7.46 18.92
CA ASP A 387 -5.16 7.53 20.37
C ASP A 387 -4.49 6.36 21.11
N PHE A 388 -3.61 5.60 20.46
CA PHE A 388 -2.91 4.49 21.11
C PHE A 388 -1.87 5.01 22.09
N PRO A 389 -1.95 4.69 23.39
CA PRO A 389 -1.04 5.27 24.38
C PRO A 389 0.24 4.45 24.60
N PHE A 390 0.36 3.30 23.96
CA PHE A 390 1.42 2.32 24.25
C PHE A 390 2.77 2.80 23.73
N PHE A 391 3.73 3.00 24.63
CA PHE A 391 5.11 3.33 24.30
C PHE A 391 6.03 2.66 25.32
N SER A 392 6.85 1.74 24.84
CA SER A 392 7.78 0.97 25.69
C SER A 392 9.07 0.66 24.93
N GLY A 393 10.00 -0.01 25.58
CA GLY A 393 11.23 -0.49 24.93
C GLY A 393 11.04 -1.50 23.80
N THR A 394 9.83 -2.00 23.59
CA THR A 394 9.47 -2.97 22.53
C THR A 394 8.29 -2.55 21.66
N ASP A 395 7.48 -1.59 22.12
CA ASP A 395 6.26 -1.14 21.44
C ASP A 395 6.23 0.40 21.33
N PRO A 396 6.40 1.00 20.14
CA PRO A 396 6.39 2.43 19.92
C PRO A 396 5.03 2.98 19.44
N MET A 397 3.92 2.24 19.55
CA MET A 397 2.63 2.60 18.94
C MET A 397 2.12 3.98 19.34
N GLY A 398 2.37 4.41 20.60
CA GLY A 398 2.07 5.77 21.04
C GLY A 398 2.81 6.87 20.28
N GLY A 399 3.98 6.56 19.72
CA GLY A 399 4.73 7.49 18.87
C GLY A 399 4.09 7.75 17.52
N TYR A 400 3.23 6.85 17.03
CA TYR A 400 2.39 7.07 15.84
C TYR A 400 1.12 7.85 16.17
N ALA A 401 0.68 7.86 17.44
CA ALA A 401 -0.58 8.50 17.83
C ALA A 401 -0.56 10.00 17.54
N ILE A 402 -1.64 10.50 16.93
CA ILE A 402 -1.76 11.95 16.66
C ILE A 402 -2.26 12.74 17.88
N ILE A 403 -2.97 12.09 18.80
CA ILE A 403 -3.24 12.64 20.12
C ILE A 403 -2.01 12.36 20.98
N ARG A 404 -1.29 13.42 21.30
CA ARG A 404 -0.01 13.34 22.05
C ARG A 404 -0.23 13.30 23.55
N PRO A 405 0.77 12.90 24.37
CA PRO A 405 0.70 13.04 25.82
C PRO A 405 0.25 14.46 26.22
N GLY A 406 -0.72 14.54 27.13
CA GLY A 406 -1.33 15.82 27.51
C GLY A 406 -2.50 16.27 26.62
N GLY A 407 -2.90 15.48 25.61
CA GLY A 407 -4.11 15.72 24.82
C GLY A 407 -3.92 16.66 23.61
N ALA A 408 -2.73 17.19 23.38
CA ALA A 408 -2.47 18.01 22.19
C ALA A 408 -2.54 17.18 20.91
N CYS A 409 -3.08 17.77 19.83
CA CYS A 409 -3.17 17.11 18.52
C CYS A 409 -2.78 18.07 17.39
N PRO A 410 -1.48 18.33 17.15
CA PRO A 410 -1.04 19.17 16.04
C PRO A 410 -1.50 18.63 14.68
N ALA A 411 -1.47 17.31 14.47
CA ALA A 411 -1.93 16.68 13.25
C ALA A 411 -3.44 16.87 13.01
N CYS A 412 -4.26 17.02 14.05
CA CYS A 412 -5.69 17.29 13.89
C CYS A 412 -5.91 18.65 13.20
N ALA A 413 -5.12 19.66 13.58
CA ALA A 413 -5.20 20.98 12.98
C ALA A 413 -4.69 20.99 11.53
N THR A 414 -3.53 20.38 11.26
CA THR A 414 -2.96 20.35 9.90
C THR A 414 -3.81 19.54 8.93
N LEU A 415 -4.30 18.36 9.33
CA LEU A 415 -5.23 17.57 8.52
C LEU A 415 -6.54 18.33 8.28
N GLY A 416 -7.14 18.92 9.32
CA GLY A 416 -8.36 19.69 9.20
C GLY A 416 -8.24 20.92 8.29
N SER A 417 -7.04 21.48 8.15
CA SER A 417 -6.81 22.62 7.26
C SER A 417 -6.77 22.26 5.77
N VAL A 418 -6.46 21.01 5.43
CA VAL A 418 -6.32 20.53 4.02
C VAL A 418 -7.50 19.68 3.55
N MET A 419 -8.30 19.19 4.48
CA MET A 419 -9.52 18.42 4.15
C MET A 419 -10.73 19.35 3.97
N PRO A 420 -11.66 19.02 3.05
CA PRO A 420 -12.84 19.84 2.75
C PRO A 420 -13.85 19.91 3.91
#